data_17d90572ec7892d48d70db7e09f690b6
#
_entry.id   17d90572ec7892d48d70db7e09f690b6
#
_cell.length_a   1.000
_cell.length_b   1.000
_cell.length_c   1.000
_cell.angle_alpha   90.00
_cell.angle_beta   90.00
_cell.angle_gamma   90.00
#
_symmetry.space_group_name_H-M   'P 1'
#
loop_
_entity.id
_entity.type
_entity.pdbx_description
1 polymer ?
#
loop_
_entity_poly.entity_id
_entity_poly.type
_entity_poly.pdbx_seq_one_letter_code
_entity_poly.pdbx_strand_id
1 'polypeptide(L)'
;MPKSSPLNNSKPTGSLEKNLASLLLQSASTVYNDTPIVHPVVCMNAVKNILGDVRDSPSEILLTYAGNFIAGFSLRIKDRKVLEDMPHEEIGMTIFISDLEDACQHGDAGQVQEEAARVYLAADESPAILEILAELALQNVEDNGGFIYHCLRAFAFKPKMERVWSFVQCILQTIKKQPLPEPNVGTNNGPNDLGPIFLNCEQPIDWITIAAVWRLWESEYMRLPGFKREISHWISNQNTTKNKYPDGSNPDNMVKFRKEGGYYFVKLAENIIQSKNHVVERLAALEGLRFFVKKMPIDCLPIVAKKVNFLMNNNESR
;
A
#
# COMPACT_ATOMS: atom_id res chain seq x y z
N MET A 1 20.40 -18.42 -49.77
CA MET A 1 19.44 -17.53 -49.08
C MET A 1 19.61 -17.69 -47.56
N PRO A 2 20.13 -16.69 -46.82
CA PRO A 2 20.24 -16.80 -45.39
C PRO A 2 18.89 -16.51 -44.74
N LYS A 3 18.49 -17.38 -43.82
CA LYS A 3 17.28 -17.25 -42.98
C LYS A 3 17.52 -16.08 -42.01
N SER A 4 16.69 -15.06 -42.09
CA SER A 4 16.59 -13.99 -41.12
C SER A 4 16.02 -14.52 -39.81
N SER A 5 16.84 -14.49 -38.75
CA SER A 5 16.40 -14.73 -37.39
C SER A 5 15.49 -13.59 -36.92
N PRO A 6 14.40 -13.85 -36.23
CA PRO A 6 13.56 -12.80 -35.66
C PRO A 6 14.35 -12.07 -34.56
N LEU A 7 14.47 -10.77 -34.71
CA LEU A 7 14.97 -9.86 -33.66
C LEU A 7 14.10 -9.98 -32.41
N ASN A 8 14.69 -10.56 -31.39
CA ASN A 8 14.11 -10.65 -30.05
C ASN A 8 14.21 -9.24 -29.41
N ASN A 9 13.20 -8.39 -29.65
CA ASN A 9 13.05 -7.08 -29.02
C ASN A 9 12.45 -7.23 -27.60
N SER A 10 13.09 -8.01 -26.73
CA SER A 10 12.78 -7.95 -25.30
C SER A 10 13.41 -6.64 -24.77
N LYS A 11 12.57 -5.64 -24.44
CA LYS A 11 13.02 -4.48 -23.64
C LYS A 11 13.68 -5.04 -22.38
N PRO A 12 14.88 -4.59 -22.00
CA PRO A 12 15.59 -5.17 -20.86
C PRO A 12 14.76 -4.99 -19.59
N THR A 13 14.59 -6.07 -18.84
CA THR A 13 13.84 -6.13 -17.56
C THR A 13 14.27 -5.02 -16.57
N GLY A 14 15.52 -4.59 -16.62
CA GLY A 14 16.04 -3.45 -15.87
C GLY A 14 15.44 -2.08 -16.21
N SER A 15 14.84 -1.93 -17.40
CA SER A 15 14.16 -0.69 -17.81
C SER A 15 12.78 -0.57 -17.13
N LEU A 16 12.00 -1.65 -17.08
CA LEU A 16 10.69 -1.69 -16.40
C LEU A 16 10.85 -1.42 -14.90
N GLU A 17 11.78 -2.09 -14.25
CA GLU A 17 12.05 -1.92 -12.83
C GLU A 17 12.45 -0.48 -12.48
N LYS A 18 13.34 0.14 -13.27
CA LYS A 18 13.75 1.54 -13.08
C LYS A 18 12.57 2.50 -13.24
N ASN A 19 11.72 2.27 -14.25
CA ASN A 19 10.54 3.08 -14.50
C ASN A 19 9.55 2.98 -13.32
N LEU A 20 9.20 1.77 -12.91
CA LEU A 20 8.31 1.56 -11.76
C LEU A 20 8.87 2.16 -10.46
N ALA A 21 10.17 2.01 -10.20
CA ALA A 21 10.82 2.61 -9.03
C ALA A 21 10.78 4.15 -9.06
N SER A 22 10.89 4.77 -10.24
CA SER A 22 10.72 6.21 -10.41
C SER A 22 9.29 6.66 -10.14
N LEU A 23 8.30 5.96 -10.70
CA LEU A 23 6.88 6.27 -10.48
C LEU A 23 6.47 6.10 -9.02
N LEU A 24 6.97 5.09 -8.33
CA LEU A 24 6.74 4.88 -6.90
C LEU A 24 7.34 6.02 -6.05
N LEU A 25 8.54 6.48 -6.36
CA LEU A 25 9.14 7.62 -5.67
C LEU A 25 8.36 8.91 -5.94
N GLN A 26 7.99 9.17 -7.19
CA GLN A 26 7.18 10.34 -7.54
C GLN A 26 5.83 10.29 -6.82
N SER A 27 5.17 9.12 -6.76
CA SER A 27 3.90 8.97 -6.04
C SER A 27 4.02 9.25 -4.54
N ALA A 28 5.15 8.88 -3.92
CA ALA A 28 5.43 9.24 -2.53
C ALA A 28 5.79 10.72 -2.34
N SER A 29 6.16 11.43 -3.41
CA SER A 29 6.53 12.85 -3.39
C SER A 29 5.39 13.78 -3.85
N THR A 30 4.18 13.27 -4.11
CA THR A 30 3.03 14.09 -4.54
C THR A 30 2.53 14.97 -3.40
N VAL A 31 2.05 16.17 -3.76
CA VAL A 31 1.16 16.96 -2.88
C VAL A 31 -0.22 16.33 -2.95
N TYR A 32 -0.68 15.77 -1.85
CA TYR A 32 -1.94 15.03 -1.80
C TYR A 32 -2.74 15.33 -0.54
N ASN A 33 -4.02 15.69 -0.67
CA ASN A 33 -4.86 16.17 0.42
C ASN A 33 -6.19 15.40 0.58
N ASP A 34 -6.36 14.30 -0.10
CA ASP A 34 -7.54 13.44 -0.01
C ASP A 34 -7.30 12.23 0.93
N THR A 35 -8.20 11.27 0.95
CA THR A 35 -8.17 10.11 1.85
C THR A 35 -6.95 9.21 1.63
N PRO A 36 -6.37 8.63 2.69
CA PRO A 36 -5.16 7.80 2.59
C PRO A 36 -5.31 6.62 1.63
N ILE A 37 -6.50 5.99 1.60
CA ILE A 37 -6.74 4.76 0.84
C ILE A 37 -6.64 4.93 -0.68
N VAL A 38 -6.87 6.14 -1.19
CA VAL A 38 -6.72 6.46 -2.62
C VAL A 38 -5.48 7.30 -2.92
N HIS A 39 -4.53 7.37 -1.98
CA HIS A 39 -3.26 8.06 -2.17
C HIS A 39 -2.51 7.52 -3.41
N PRO A 40 -1.82 8.36 -4.20
CA PRO A 40 -1.09 7.94 -5.39
C PRO A 40 -0.13 6.76 -5.18
N VAL A 41 0.51 6.65 -4.01
CA VAL A 41 1.38 5.52 -3.69
C VAL A 41 0.63 4.19 -3.61
N VAL A 42 -0.63 4.20 -3.15
CA VAL A 42 -1.49 3.01 -3.10
C VAL A 42 -1.76 2.52 -4.52
N CYS A 43 -2.20 3.43 -5.40
CA CYS A 43 -2.45 3.13 -6.81
C CYS A 43 -1.19 2.58 -7.50
N MET A 44 -0.06 3.28 -7.37
CA MET A 44 1.18 2.88 -8.04
C MET A 44 1.71 1.54 -7.54
N ASN A 45 1.64 1.27 -6.23
CA ASN A 45 2.05 -0.04 -5.71
C ASN A 45 1.08 -1.15 -6.15
N ALA A 46 -0.23 -0.88 -6.24
CA ALA A 46 -1.21 -1.84 -6.77
C ALA A 46 -0.92 -2.18 -8.25
N VAL A 47 -0.72 -1.17 -9.09
CA VAL A 47 -0.33 -1.35 -10.51
C VAL A 47 0.97 -2.17 -10.63
N LYS A 48 2.01 -1.81 -9.86
CA LYS A 48 3.28 -2.56 -9.83
C LYS A 48 3.07 -4.03 -9.46
N ASN A 49 2.23 -4.32 -8.46
CA ASN A 49 1.98 -5.68 -8.02
C ASN A 49 1.22 -6.50 -9.08
N ILE A 50 0.25 -5.88 -9.79
CA ILE A 50 -0.49 -6.52 -10.89
C ILE A 50 0.45 -6.79 -12.08
N LEU A 51 1.28 -5.81 -12.47
CA LEU A 51 2.30 -5.98 -13.51
C LEU A 51 3.33 -7.06 -13.17
N GLY A 52 3.54 -7.31 -11.88
CA GLY A 52 4.43 -8.37 -11.40
C GLY A 52 4.06 -9.78 -11.86
N ASP A 53 2.81 -10.04 -12.27
CA ASP A 53 2.37 -11.34 -12.81
C ASP A 53 2.79 -11.55 -14.27
N VAL A 54 3.19 -10.48 -14.99
CA VAL A 54 3.50 -10.50 -16.44
C VAL A 54 4.75 -9.70 -16.77
N ARG A 55 5.82 -9.88 -16.00
CA ARG A 55 7.06 -9.08 -16.08
C ARG A 55 7.72 -9.10 -17.45
N ASP A 56 7.64 -10.22 -18.14
CA ASP A 56 8.29 -10.42 -19.45
C ASP A 56 7.54 -9.74 -20.59
N SER A 57 6.24 -9.49 -20.38
CA SER A 57 5.37 -8.79 -21.35
C SER A 57 4.40 -7.87 -20.60
N PRO A 58 4.88 -6.77 -20.02
CA PRO A 58 4.07 -5.88 -19.21
C PRO A 58 3.01 -5.16 -20.04
N SER A 59 1.83 -4.91 -19.45
CA SER A 59 0.76 -4.16 -20.09
C SER A 59 1.16 -2.70 -20.35
N GLU A 60 1.17 -2.29 -21.60
CA GLU A 60 1.41 -0.90 -22.01
C GLU A 60 0.26 0.02 -21.53
N ILE A 61 -0.97 -0.50 -21.40
CA ILE A 61 -2.13 0.27 -20.89
C ILE A 61 -1.88 0.65 -19.43
N LEU A 62 -1.46 -0.32 -18.58
CA LEU A 62 -1.16 -0.04 -17.18
C LEU A 62 0.02 0.89 -17.01
N LEU A 63 1.07 0.75 -17.82
CA LEU A 63 2.25 1.61 -17.76
C LEU A 63 1.94 3.04 -18.21
N THR A 64 1.18 3.20 -19.28
CA THR A 64 0.75 4.51 -19.78
C THR A 64 -0.17 5.20 -18.76
N TYR A 65 -1.13 4.47 -18.19
CA TYR A 65 -1.98 4.98 -17.14
C TYR A 65 -1.16 5.45 -15.93
N ALA A 66 -0.23 4.63 -15.45
CA ALA A 66 0.62 4.96 -14.31
C ALA A 66 1.42 6.26 -14.52
N GLY A 67 2.03 6.41 -15.70
CA GLY A 67 2.76 7.63 -16.06
C GLY A 67 1.87 8.87 -16.12
N ASN A 68 0.74 8.78 -16.80
CA ASN A 68 -0.20 9.88 -16.95
C ASN A 68 -0.86 10.26 -15.60
N PHE A 69 -1.18 9.27 -14.77
CA PHE A 69 -1.78 9.49 -13.45
C PHE A 69 -0.84 10.29 -12.54
N ILE A 70 0.43 9.89 -12.45
CA ILE A 70 1.42 10.62 -11.63
C ILE A 70 1.73 12.00 -12.19
N ALA A 71 1.78 12.16 -13.51
CA ALA A 71 2.01 13.46 -14.15
C ALA A 71 0.89 14.50 -13.84
N GLY A 72 -0.28 14.04 -13.40
CA GLY A 72 -1.40 14.91 -12.98
C GLY A 72 -1.22 15.54 -11.58
N PHE A 73 -0.19 15.17 -10.81
CA PHE A 73 0.05 15.70 -9.47
C PHE A 73 1.22 16.66 -9.41
N SER A 74 1.09 17.70 -8.57
CA SER A 74 2.23 18.52 -8.17
C SER A 74 3.13 17.72 -7.24
N LEU A 75 4.45 17.86 -7.40
CA LEU A 75 5.43 17.23 -6.52
C LEU A 75 5.91 18.21 -5.46
N ARG A 76 6.22 17.72 -4.27
CA ARG A 76 6.92 18.46 -3.22
C ARG A 76 8.36 18.73 -3.66
N ILE A 77 8.78 19.97 -3.60
CA ILE A 77 10.07 20.40 -4.16
C ILE A 77 11.14 20.53 -3.07
N LYS A 78 10.75 20.78 -1.80
CA LYS A 78 11.67 21.15 -0.73
C LYS A 78 11.57 20.22 0.48
N ASP A 79 11.35 18.94 0.25
CA ASP A 79 11.18 17.95 1.31
C ASP A 79 12.37 17.93 2.29
N ARG A 80 13.60 18.11 1.80
CA ARG A 80 14.82 18.06 2.63
C ARG A 80 15.14 19.35 3.36
N LYS A 81 14.43 20.45 3.12
CA LYS A 81 14.76 21.74 3.72
C LYS A 81 14.76 21.69 5.27
N VAL A 82 13.80 20.97 5.86
CA VAL A 82 13.74 20.80 7.32
C VAL A 82 14.99 20.09 7.88
N LEU A 83 15.58 19.17 7.12
CA LEU A 83 16.82 18.49 7.52
C LEU A 83 18.03 19.43 7.41
N GLU A 84 18.06 20.28 6.37
CA GLU A 84 19.13 21.25 6.12
C GLU A 84 19.09 22.41 7.13
N ASP A 85 17.89 22.83 7.54
CA ASP A 85 17.66 23.90 8.49
C ASP A 85 17.82 23.45 9.96
N MET A 86 17.92 22.13 10.24
CA MET A 86 18.03 21.59 11.61
C MET A 86 19.41 21.90 12.21
N PRO A 87 19.48 22.63 13.35
CA PRO A 87 20.75 22.90 14.02
C PRO A 87 21.37 21.60 14.53
N HIS A 88 22.66 21.36 14.23
CA HIS A 88 23.39 20.18 14.72
C HIS A 88 23.41 20.07 16.25
N GLU A 89 23.34 21.19 16.96
CA GLU A 89 23.30 21.27 18.42
C GLU A 89 21.97 20.75 19.00
N GLU A 90 20.89 20.78 18.22
CA GLU A 90 19.56 20.29 18.62
C GLU A 90 19.40 18.80 18.38
N ILE A 91 20.32 18.16 17.65
CA ILE A 91 20.41 16.71 17.54
C ILE A 91 21.10 16.23 18.81
N GLY A 92 20.35 16.18 19.91
CA GLY A 92 20.87 15.80 21.22
C GLY A 92 21.44 14.38 21.24
N MET A 93 22.24 14.07 22.28
CA MET A 93 22.80 12.71 22.46
C MET A 93 21.73 11.66 22.77
N THR A 94 20.54 12.05 23.18
CA THR A 94 19.42 11.16 23.50
C THR A 94 18.16 11.69 22.83
N ILE A 95 17.59 10.88 21.93
CA ILE A 95 16.33 11.20 21.26
C ILE A 95 15.32 10.12 21.65
N PHE A 96 14.16 10.54 22.13
CA PHE A 96 13.09 9.66 22.51
C PHE A 96 12.09 9.54 21.36
N ILE A 97 11.77 8.30 20.97
CA ILE A 97 10.71 8.03 19.97
C ILE A 97 9.36 8.52 20.49
N SER A 98 9.16 8.54 21.84
CA SER A 98 7.97 9.09 22.48
C SER A 98 7.71 10.55 22.12
N ASP A 99 8.75 11.36 21.88
CA ASP A 99 8.58 12.77 21.52
C ASP A 99 7.95 12.90 20.12
N LEU A 100 8.33 12.01 19.19
CA LEU A 100 7.68 11.91 17.88
C LEU A 100 6.25 11.38 18.00
N GLU A 101 6.00 10.41 18.90
CA GLU A 101 4.66 9.89 19.18
C GLU A 101 3.75 11.00 19.70
N ASP A 102 4.17 11.71 20.74
CA ASP A 102 3.45 12.84 21.32
C ASP A 102 3.19 13.95 20.28
N ALA A 103 4.19 14.27 19.46
CA ALA A 103 4.00 15.23 18.38
C ALA A 103 2.97 14.78 17.34
N CYS A 104 2.93 13.50 16.98
CA CYS A 104 1.94 12.96 16.04
C CYS A 104 0.52 12.95 16.63
N GLN A 105 0.37 12.83 17.94
CA GLN A 105 -0.92 12.78 18.64
C GLN A 105 -1.44 14.18 18.99
N HIS A 106 -0.57 15.08 19.44
CA HIS A 106 -0.95 16.35 20.06
C HIS A 106 -0.32 17.56 19.40
N GLY A 107 0.76 17.39 18.63
CA GLY A 107 1.54 18.45 18.04
C GLY A 107 0.92 19.06 16.76
N ASP A 108 1.42 20.24 16.42
CA ASP A 108 1.13 20.81 15.11
C ASP A 108 2.02 20.23 14.01
N ALA A 109 1.75 20.62 12.77
CA ALA A 109 2.47 20.09 11.61
C ALA A 109 3.98 20.42 11.61
N GLY A 110 4.40 21.51 12.23
CA GLY A 110 5.79 21.91 12.36
C GLY A 110 6.52 21.01 13.37
N GLN A 111 5.95 20.84 14.55
CA GLN A 111 6.47 19.97 15.60
C GLN A 111 6.65 18.53 15.11
N VAL A 112 5.64 17.97 14.42
CA VAL A 112 5.74 16.61 13.85
C VAL A 112 6.92 16.48 12.87
N GLN A 113 7.13 17.50 12.02
CA GLN A 113 8.24 17.48 11.06
C GLN A 113 9.59 17.62 11.75
N GLU A 114 9.70 18.47 12.78
CA GLU A 114 10.94 18.66 13.54
C GLU A 114 11.31 17.38 14.29
N GLU A 115 10.39 16.77 15.04
CA GLU A 115 10.66 15.52 15.76
C GLU A 115 11.01 14.36 14.81
N ALA A 116 10.32 14.26 13.69
CA ALA A 116 10.68 13.26 12.68
C ALA A 116 12.07 13.51 12.08
N ALA A 117 12.45 14.78 11.86
CA ALA A 117 13.78 15.13 11.37
C ALA A 117 14.86 14.79 12.41
N ARG A 118 14.63 15.07 13.69
CA ARG A 118 15.55 14.70 14.78
C ARG A 118 15.76 13.20 14.85
N VAL A 119 14.69 12.42 14.88
CA VAL A 119 14.76 10.95 14.91
C VAL A 119 15.50 10.41 13.68
N TYR A 120 15.24 10.97 12.50
CA TYR A 120 15.85 10.54 11.26
C TYR A 120 17.36 10.81 11.20
N LEU A 121 17.76 12.04 11.57
CA LEU A 121 19.17 12.45 11.58
C LEU A 121 19.97 11.71 12.67
N ALA A 122 19.39 11.55 13.87
CA ALA A 122 20.04 10.82 14.97
C ALA A 122 20.24 9.33 14.66
N ALA A 123 19.40 8.76 13.79
CA ALA A 123 19.53 7.38 13.32
C ALA A 123 20.38 7.26 12.04
N ASP A 124 21.21 8.24 11.73
CA ASP A 124 22.07 8.28 10.54
C ASP A 124 21.28 8.07 9.23
N GLU A 125 20.18 8.82 9.09
CA GLU A 125 19.26 8.75 7.95
C GLU A 125 18.68 7.34 7.69
N SER A 126 18.57 6.51 8.74
CA SER A 126 18.13 5.12 8.66
C SER A 126 16.67 4.98 8.19
N PRO A 127 16.35 3.99 7.34
CA PRO A 127 14.97 3.66 6.98
C PRO A 127 14.13 3.13 8.14
N ALA A 128 14.71 2.85 9.31
CA ALA A 128 13.99 2.39 10.50
C ALA A 128 12.86 3.37 10.93
N ILE A 129 13.01 4.66 10.66
CA ILE A 129 11.97 5.66 10.92
C ILE A 129 10.65 5.33 10.19
N LEU A 130 10.70 4.70 9.01
CA LEU A 130 9.49 4.31 8.29
C LEU A 130 8.66 3.28 9.06
N GLU A 131 9.31 2.39 9.81
CA GLU A 131 8.61 1.43 10.68
C GLU A 131 8.04 2.10 11.93
N ILE A 132 8.73 3.10 12.50
CA ILE A 132 8.21 3.90 13.61
C ILE A 132 6.93 4.61 13.17
N LEU A 133 6.99 5.36 12.07
CA LEU A 133 5.82 6.07 11.53
C LEU A 133 4.69 5.13 11.10
N ALA A 134 5.04 3.93 10.64
CA ALA A 134 4.04 2.91 10.31
C ALA A 134 3.31 2.40 11.55
N GLU A 135 4.01 2.16 12.67
CA GLU A 135 3.39 1.79 13.94
C GLU A 135 2.44 2.87 14.43
N LEU A 136 2.87 4.15 14.41
CA LEU A 136 2.04 5.28 14.77
C LEU A 136 0.78 5.37 13.89
N ALA A 137 0.95 5.28 12.57
CA ALA A 137 -0.18 5.31 11.64
C ALA A 137 -1.20 4.18 11.88
N LEU A 138 -0.73 3.00 12.30
CA LEU A 138 -1.57 1.84 12.61
C LEU A 138 -2.39 2.01 13.90
N GLN A 139 -2.19 3.04 14.70
CA GLN A 139 -3.12 3.41 15.77
C GLN A 139 -4.53 3.70 15.21
N ASN A 140 -4.61 4.10 13.92
CA ASN A 140 -5.86 4.13 13.15
C ASN A 140 -5.74 3.21 11.91
N VAL A 141 -5.93 1.90 12.12
CA VAL A 141 -5.80 0.88 11.06
C VAL A 141 -6.84 1.08 9.96
N GLU A 142 -8.06 1.51 10.30
CA GLU A 142 -9.16 1.65 9.35
C GLU A 142 -8.81 2.63 8.24
N ASP A 143 -8.31 3.80 8.59
CA ASP A 143 -7.95 4.84 7.63
C ASP A 143 -6.56 4.62 7.01
N ASN A 144 -5.59 4.18 7.80
CA ASN A 144 -4.18 4.20 7.42
C ASN A 144 -3.61 2.84 7.01
N GLY A 145 -4.21 1.71 7.43
CA GLY A 145 -3.62 0.38 7.25
C GLY A 145 -3.33 0.04 5.79
N GLY A 146 -4.27 0.35 4.89
CA GLY A 146 -4.08 0.19 3.45
C GLY A 146 -2.92 1.04 2.91
N PHE A 147 -2.92 2.31 3.25
CA PHE A 147 -1.89 3.26 2.81
C PHE A 147 -0.49 2.87 3.31
N ILE A 148 -0.35 2.57 4.60
CA ILE A 148 0.96 2.24 5.22
C ILE A 148 1.59 1.02 4.56
N TYR A 149 0.81 -0.06 4.36
CA TYR A 149 1.32 -1.24 3.66
C TYR A 149 1.86 -0.88 2.28
N HIS A 150 1.08 -0.13 1.49
CA HIS A 150 1.49 0.23 0.14
C HIS A 150 2.71 1.16 0.14
N CYS A 151 2.81 2.08 1.10
CA CYS A 151 3.94 2.99 1.26
C CYS A 151 5.24 2.22 1.58
N LEU A 152 5.22 1.35 2.59
CA LEU A 152 6.37 0.51 2.96
C LEU A 152 6.79 -0.40 1.80
N ARG A 153 5.85 -1.00 1.07
CA ARG A 153 6.13 -1.85 -0.10
C ARG A 153 6.64 -1.07 -1.31
N ALA A 154 6.23 0.17 -1.48
CA ALA A 154 6.75 1.06 -2.51
C ALA A 154 8.23 1.39 -2.25
N PHE A 155 8.59 1.74 -1.01
CA PHE A 155 9.97 1.93 -0.62
C PHE A 155 10.82 0.67 -0.79
N ALA A 156 10.34 -0.47 -0.27
CA ALA A 156 11.04 -1.75 -0.30
C ALA A 156 11.25 -2.33 -1.72
N PHE A 157 10.54 -1.84 -2.73
CA PHE A 157 10.72 -2.32 -4.12
C PHE A 157 12.11 -2.03 -4.67
N LYS A 158 12.66 -0.86 -4.37
CA LYS A 158 14.05 -0.47 -4.71
C LYS A 158 14.58 0.50 -3.66
N PRO A 159 14.92 -0.01 -2.46
CA PRO A 159 15.32 0.83 -1.35
C PRO A 159 16.61 1.57 -1.67
N LYS A 160 16.62 2.86 -1.36
CA LYS A 160 17.78 3.74 -1.44
C LYS A 160 17.72 4.76 -0.32
N MET A 161 18.83 4.98 0.38
CA MET A 161 18.91 5.90 1.53
C MET A 161 18.43 7.31 1.16
N GLU A 162 18.86 7.84 0.01
CA GLU A 162 18.46 9.16 -0.47
C GLU A 162 16.94 9.37 -0.66
N ARG A 163 16.16 8.28 -0.66
CA ARG A 163 14.70 8.30 -0.88
C ARG A 163 13.89 8.17 0.41
N VAL A 164 14.53 7.77 1.50
CA VAL A 164 13.84 7.52 2.77
C VAL A 164 13.01 8.73 3.19
N TRP A 165 13.61 9.94 3.16
CA TRP A 165 12.94 11.15 3.60
C TRP A 165 11.69 11.50 2.78
N SER A 166 11.66 11.24 1.48
CA SER A 166 10.45 11.44 0.66
C SER A 166 9.29 10.55 1.13
N PHE A 167 9.58 9.32 1.56
CA PHE A 167 8.57 8.41 2.13
C PHE A 167 8.19 8.80 3.56
N VAL A 168 9.14 9.30 4.36
CA VAL A 168 8.84 9.91 5.68
C VAL A 168 7.83 11.03 5.51
N GLN A 169 8.11 12.00 4.64
CA GLN A 169 7.21 13.11 4.36
C GLN A 169 5.85 12.65 3.81
N CYS A 170 5.81 11.60 2.99
CA CYS A 170 4.57 11.00 2.50
C CYS A 170 3.70 10.51 3.65
N ILE A 171 4.28 9.77 4.60
CA ILE A 171 3.54 9.25 5.75
C ILE A 171 3.09 10.41 6.65
N LEU A 172 4.00 11.31 7.04
CA LEU A 172 3.68 12.43 7.93
C LEU A 172 2.54 13.29 7.40
N GLN A 173 2.58 13.67 6.11
CA GLN A 173 1.53 14.48 5.50
C GLN A 173 0.18 13.77 5.41
N THR A 174 0.20 12.45 5.40
CA THR A 174 -1.02 11.65 5.34
C THR A 174 -1.64 11.49 6.71
N ILE A 175 -0.85 11.11 7.74
CA ILE A 175 -1.37 10.81 9.07
C ILE A 175 -1.73 12.06 9.89
N LYS A 176 -1.05 13.19 9.66
CA LYS A 176 -1.28 14.45 10.41
C LYS A 176 -2.63 15.14 10.09
N LYS A 177 -3.39 14.64 9.15
CA LYS A 177 -4.69 15.25 8.77
C LYS A 177 -5.73 15.13 9.88
N GLN A 178 -5.58 14.15 10.75
CA GLN A 178 -6.39 13.94 11.94
C GLN A 178 -5.46 13.52 13.09
N PRO A 179 -5.73 13.96 14.33
CA PRO A 179 -5.00 13.47 15.49
C PRO A 179 -5.07 11.93 15.53
N LEU A 180 -3.93 11.30 15.77
CA LEU A 180 -3.89 9.86 15.98
C LEU A 180 -4.45 9.53 17.37
N PRO A 181 -5.21 8.43 17.51
CA PRO A 181 -5.59 7.96 18.85
C PRO A 181 -4.37 7.48 19.62
N GLU A 182 -4.51 7.38 20.94
CA GLU A 182 -3.48 6.78 21.80
C GLU A 182 -3.18 5.32 21.38
N PRO A 183 -1.93 4.85 21.59
CA PRO A 183 -1.58 3.45 21.32
C PRO A 183 -2.47 2.49 22.09
N ASN A 184 -2.94 1.46 21.43
CA ASN A 184 -3.77 0.46 22.10
C ASN A 184 -2.98 -0.31 23.16
N VAL A 185 -3.59 -0.51 24.32
CA VAL A 185 -3.04 -1.30 25.43
C VAL A 185 -3.64 -2.71 25.32
N GLY A 186 -2.82 -3.71 25.01
CA GLY A 186 -3.34 -5.07 24.91
C GLY A 186 -2.30 -6.10 24.47
N THR A 187 -2.71 -7.35 24.50
CA THR A 187 -1.89 -8.49 24.08
C THR A 187 -2.01 -8.71 22.56
N ASN A 188 -0.92 -9.14 21.94
CA ASN A 188 -0.83 -9.46 20.51
C ASN A 188 -1.61 -10.73 20.11
N ASN A 189 -2.76 -10.98 20.74
CA ASN A 189 -3.59 -12.17 20.59
C ASN A 189 -4.66 -11.99 19.51
N GLY A 190 -4.35 -11.33 18.39
CA GLY A 190 -5.26 -11.27 17.27
C GLY A 190 -5.49 -12.65 16.64
N PRO A 191 -6.57 -12.83 15.89
CA PRO A 191 -6.82 -14.08 15.20
C PRO A 191 -5.68 -14.39 14.25
N ASN A 192 -5.22 -15.64 14.27
CA ASN A 192 -4.18 -16.13 13.37
C ASN A 192 -4.64 -16.15 11.90
N ASP A 193 -5.93 -15.93 11.64
CA ASP A 193 -6.54 -15.97 10.32
C ASP A 193 -7.49 -14.77 10.11
N LEU A 194 -7.16 -13.92 9.15
CA LEU A 194 -7.98 -12.80 8.69
C LEU A 194 -9.00 -13.20 7.61
N GLY A 195 -8.99 -14.47 7.21
CA GLY A 195 -9.89 -15.02 6.19
C GLY A 195 -11.38 -14.81 6.53
N PRO A 196 -11.87 -15.16 7.72
CA PRO A 196 -13.25 -14.93 8.11
C PRO A 196 -13.70 -13.48 8.02
N ILE A 197 -12.83 -12.53 8.38
CA ILE A 197 -13.13 -11.09 8.28
C ILE A 197 -13.29 -10.71 6.81
N PHE A 198 -12.32 -11.09 5.96
CA PHE A 198 -12.40 -10.83 4.52
C PHE A 198 -13.66 -11.43 3.88
N LEU A 199 -14.03 -12.66 4.26
CA LEU A 199 -15.20 -13.31 3.70
C LEU A 199 -16.48 -12.54 4.00
N ASN A 200 -16.57 -11.89 5.16
CA ASN A 200 -17.75 -11.16 5.62
C ASN A 200 -17.81 -9.69 5.14
N CYS A 201 -16.68 -9.09 4.77
CA CYS A 201 -16.65 -7.69 4.29
C CYS A 201 -17.19 -7.56 2.86
N GLU A 202 -18.04 -6.56 2.62
CA GLU A 202 -18.71 -6.36 1.32
C GLU A 202 -18.13 -5.18 0.52
N GLN A 203 -17.49 -4.23 1.20
CA GLN A 203 -17.02 -3.01 0.54
C GLN A 203 -15.60 -3.17 -0.02
N PRO A 204 -15.31 -2.61 -1.21
CA PRO A 204 -13.97 -2.63 -1.81
C PRO A 204 -12.86 -2.06 -0.91
N ILE A 205 -13.19 -1.01 -0.15
CA ILE A 205 -12.26 -0.36 0.77
C ILE A 205 -11.78 -1.32 1.88
N ASP A 206 -12.69 -2.15 2.42
CA ASP A 206 -12.36 -3.14 3.43
C ASP A 206 -11.40 -4.20 2.87
N TRP A 207 -11.59 -4.62 1.62
CA TRP A 207 -10.71 -5.61 0.99
C TRP A 207 -9.28 -5.08 0.85
N ILE A 208 -9.11 -3.78 0.56
CA ILE A 208 -7.79 -3.13 0.51
C ILE A 208 -7.15 -3.19 1.90
N THR A 209 -7.88 -2.75 2.93
CA THR A 209 -7.37 -2.70 4.31
C THR A 209 -7.04 -4.09 4.84
N ILE A 210 -7.95 -5.08 4.70
CA ILE A 210 -7.72 -6.45 5.19
C ILE A 210 -6.53 -7.10 4.46
N ALA A 211 -6.41 -6.93 3.13
CA ALA A 211 -5.27 -7.44 2.39
C ALA A 211 -3.94 -6.82 2.85
N ALA A 212 -3.95 -5.53 3.16
CA ALA A 212 -2.80 -4.78 3.64
C ALA A 212 -2.37 -5.24 5.04
N VAL A 213 -3.30 -5.26 5.99
CA VAL A 213 -3.01 -5.65 7.38
C VAL A 213 -2.61 -7.13 7.50
N TRP A 214 -3.18 -8.01 6.67
CA TRP A 214 -2.73 -9.41 6.63
C TRP A 214 -1.26 -9.54 6.23
N ARG A 215 -0.85 -8.80 5.20
CA ARG A 215 0.55 -8.78 4.75
C ARG A 215 1.49 -8.12 5.77
N LEU A 216 1.02 -7.08 6.48
CA LEU A 216 1.79 -6.48 7.59
C LEU A 216 1.92 -7.46 8.75
N TRP A 217 0.87 -8.19 9.09
CA TRP A 217 0.87 -9.21 10.15
C TRP A 217 1.89 -10.33 9.90
N GLU A 218 2.05 -10.76 8.65
CA GLU A 218 2.97 -11.81 8.22
C GLU A 218 4.35 -11.29 7.82
N SER A 219 4.61 -10.00 8.00
CA SER A 219 5.89 -9.39 7.62
C SER A 219 6.99 -9.68 8.65
N GLU A 220 8.22 -9.33 8.28
CA GLU A 220 9.42 -9.45 9.12
C GLU A 220 9.96 -8.07 9.56
N TYR A 221 9.08 -7.09 9.76
CA TYR A 221 9.47 -5.77 10.26
C TYR A 221 9.96 -5.85 11.70
N MET A 222 10.92 -5.00 12.06
CA MET A 222 11.46 -4.93 13.43
C MET A 222 10.39 -4.51 14.44
N ARG A 223 9.48 -3.61 14.03
CA ARG A 223 8.37 -3.12 14.88
C ARG A 223 7.09 -3.97 14.76
N LEU A 224 7.21 -5.18 14.25
CA LEU A 224 6.08 -6.10 14.11
C LEU A 224 5.25 -6.31 15.38
N PRO A 225 5.82 -6.37 16.60
CA PRO A 225 5.02 -6.46 17.82
C PRO A 225 4.04 -5.30 18.00
N GLY A 226 4.45 -4.07 17.70
CA GLY A 226 3.59 -2.89 17.71
C GLY A 226 2.51 -2.96 16.61
N PHE A 227 2.89 -3.33 15.38
CA PHE A 227 1.92 -3.54 14.30
C PHE A 227 0.84 -4.56 14.70
N LYS A 228 1.24 -5.68 15.27
CA LYS A 228 0.32 -6.73 15.71
C LYS A 228 -0.59 -6.27 16.83
N ARG A 229 -0.12 -5.43 17.73
CA ARG A 229 -0.94 -4.84 18.81
C ARG A 229 -2.09 -4.02 18.22
N GLU A 230 -1.78 -3.07 17.35
CA GLU A 230 -2.77 -2.18 16.74
C GLU A 230 -3.74 -2.94 15.82
N ILE A 231 -3.22 -3.85 14.99
CA ILE A 231 -4.02 -4.71 14.12
C ILE A 231 -4.94 -5.62 14.95
N SER A 232 -4.47 -6.21 16.07
CA SER A 232 -5.30 -7.06 16.94
C SER A 232 -6.47 -6.30 17.52
N HIS A 233 -6.24 -5.05 17.95
CA HIS A 233 -7.30 -4.20 18.46
C HIS A 233 -8.34 -3.91 17.38
N TRP A 234 -7.90 -3.50 16.21
CA TRP A 234 -8.78 -3.25 15.06
C TRP A 234 -9.61 -4.49 14.70
N ILE A 235 -8.98 -5.68 14.63
CA ILE A 235 -9.66 -6.95 14.33
C ILE A 235 -10.74 -7.27 15.39
N SER A 236 -10.47 -7.04 16.68
CA SER A 236 -11.43 -7.34 17.76
C SER A 236 -12.72 -6.52 17.66
N ASN A 237 -12.65 -5.37 16.98
CA ASN A 237 -13.79 -4.49 16.75
C ASN A 237 -14.54 -4.80 15.43
N GLN A 238 -14.03 -5.74 14.60
CA GLN A 238 -14.70 -6.12 13.37
C GLN A 238 -15.86 -7.08 13.60
N ASN A 239 -17.00 -6.81 12.97
CA ASN A 239 -18.16 -7.72 13.01
C ASN A 239 -17.87 -8.98 12.20
N THR A 240 -17.78 -10.12 12.89
CA THR A 240 -17.50 -11.43 12.27
C THR A 240 -18.78 -12.25 12.02
N THR A 241 -19.93 -11.62 11.83
CA THR A 241 -21.17 -12.34 11.54
C THR A 241 -21.01 -13.15 10.25
N LYS A 242 -21.22 -14.46 10.36
CA LYS A 242 -21.11 -15.39 9.22
C LYS A 242 -22.20 -15.09 8.19
N ASN A 243 -21.87 -14.35 7.15
CA ASN A 243 -22.74 -14.24 5.99
C ASN A 243 -22.70 -15.55 5.20
N LYS A 244 -23.86 -16.16 4.97
CA LYS A 244 -24.00 -17.24 4.00
C LYS A 244 -24.02 -16.61 2.62
N TYR A 245 -22.90 -16.71 1.91
CA TYR A 245 -22.88 -16.29 0.51
C TYR A 245 -23.67 -17.27 -0.34
N PRO A 246 -24.61 -16.81 -1.20
CA PRO A 246 -25.29 -17.69 -2.12
C PRO A 246 -24.29 -18.26 -3.14
N ASP A 247 -24.47 -19.55 -3.44
CA ASP A 247 -23.73 -20.27 -4.49
C ASP A 247 -23.90 -19.59 -5.85
N GLY A 248 -22.86 -19.60 -6.68
CA GLY A 248 -23.06 -19.28 -8.08
C GLY A 248 -21.97 -18.55 -8.86
N SER A 249 -20.82 -18.21 -8.28
CA SER A 249 -19.72 -17.62 -9.08
C SER A 249 -18.70 -18.69 -9.47
N ASN A 250 -18.46 -18.87 -10.77
CA ASN A 250 -17.47 -19.82 -11.27
C ASN A 250 -16.04 -19.33 -10.97
N PRO A 251 -15.24 -20.05 -10.17
CA PRO A 251 -13.89 -19.67 -9.80
C PRO A 251 -12.80 -20.12 -10.79
N ASP A 252 -13.13 -20.76 -11.91
CA ASP A 252 -12.17 -21.42 -12.80
C ASP A 252 -11.00 -20.54 -13.22
N ASN A 253 -11.27 -19.28 -13.58
CA ASN A 253 -10.23 -18.33 -13.94
C ASN A 253 -9.28 -18.03 -12.76
N MET A 254 -9.77 -18.04 -11.53
CA MET A 254 -8.97 -17.81 -10.33
C MET A 254 -8.15 -19.05 -9.98
N VAL A 255 -8.73 -20.23 -10.10
CA VAL A 255 -8.01 -21.50 -9.93
C VAL A 255 -6.87 -21.60 -10.94
N LYS A 256 -7.15 -21.26 -12.21
CA LYS A 256 -6.12 -21.20 -13.25
C LYS A 256 -5.04 -20.17 -12.93
N PHE A 257 -5.42 -18.93 -12.59
CA PHE A 257 -4.48 -17.88 -12.21
C PHE A 257 -3.61 -18.29 -11.02
N ARG A 258 -4.19 -18.92 -9.99
CA ARG A 258 -3.44 -19.40 -8.82
C ARG A 258 -2.34 -20.40 -9.17
N LYS A 259 -2.60 -21.27 -10.15
CA LYS A 259 -1.67 -22.32 -10.60
C LYS A 259 -0.62 -21.81 -11.57
N GLU A 260 -1.03 -20.97 -12.53
CA GLU A 260 -0.24 -20.63 -13.71
C GLU A 260 0.20 -19.15 -13.72
N GLY A 261 -0.42 -18.29 -12.91
CA GLY A 261 -0.23 -16.83 -13.01
C GLY A 261 -0.88 -16.24 -14.26
N GLY A 262 -0.27 -15.22 -14.83
CA GLY A 262 -0.61 -14.69 -16.15
C GLY A 262 -1.56 -13.50 -16.13
N TYR A 263 -2.22 -13.24 -17.26
CA TYR A 263 -2.88 -11.99 -17.61
C TYR A 263 -4.26 -11.76 -16.97
N TYR A 264 -4.79 -12.66 -16.16
CA TYR A 264 -6.16 -12.56 -15.67
C TYR A 264 -6.41 -11.21 -14.94
N PHE A 265 -5.64 -10.91 -13.92
CA PHE A 265 -5.78 -9.64 -13.17
C PHE A 265 -5.33 -8.42 -13.97
N VAL A 266 -4.38 -8.59 -14.88
CA VAL A 266 -3.97 -7.51 -15.80
C VAL A 266 -5.12 -7.07 -16.68
N LYS A 267 -5.86 -8.01 -17.30
CA LYS A 267 -7.03 -7.70 -18.14
C LYS A 267 -8.14 -7.00 -17.35
N LEU A 268 -8.39 -7.42 -16.10
CA LEU A 268 -9.37 -6.77 -15.24
C LEU A 268 -8.93 -5.33 -14.91
N ALA A 269 -7.64 -5.11 -14.64
CA ALA A 269 -7.10 -3.78 -14.39
C ALA A 269 -7.20 -2.88 -15.63
N GLU A 270 -6.93 -3.40 -16.83
CA GLU A 270 -7.13 -2.67 -18.10
C GLU A 270 -8.59 -2.23 -18.28
N ASN A 271 -9.54 -3.12 -18.00
CA ASN A 271 -10.97 -2.79 -18.05
C ASN A 271 -11.37 -1.71 -17.03
N ILE A 272 -10.82 -1.76 -15.81
CA ILE A 272 -11.03 -0.71 -14.80
C ILE A 272 -10.53 0.64 -15.32
N ILE A 273 -9.32 0.70 -15.90
CA ILE A 273 -8.76 1.93 -16.46
C ILE A 273 -9.63 2.47 -17.59
N GLN A 274 -10.10 1.60 -18.48
CA GLN A 274 -10.96 1.98 -19.61
C GLN A 274 -12.32 2.52 -19.15
N SER A 275 -12.86 2.03 -18.03
CA SER A 275 -14.13 2.50 -17.47
C SER A 275 -14.08 3.92 -16.93
N LYS A 276 -12.90 4.44 -16.60
CA LYS A 276 -12.64 5.78 -16.03
C LYS A 276 -13.39 6.09 -14.73
N ASN A 277 -13.97 5.09 -14.08
CA ASN A 277 -14.78 5.27 -12.87
C ASN A 277 -14.03 4.72 -11.64
N HIS A 278 -13.80 5.54 -10.60
CA HIS A 278 -13.13 5.19 -9.34
C HIS A 278 -11.88 4.33 -9.53
N VAL A 279 -11.06 4.67 -10.54
CA VAL A 279 -9.98 3.81 -11.04
C VAL A 279 -8.98 3.46 -9.93
N VAL A 280 -8.60 4.42 -9.09
CA VAL A 280 -7.59 4.22 -8.03
C VAL A 280 -8.06 3.21 -7.00
N GLU A 281 -9.25 3.43 -6.43
CA GLU A 281 -9.85 2.55 -5.43
C GLU A 281 -10.06 1.13 -6.00
N ARG A 282 -10.60 1.04 -7.23
CA ARG A 282 -10.86 -0.24 -7.88
C ARG A 282 -9.58 -1.00 -8.22
N LEU A 283 -8.50 -0.33 -8.62
CA LEU A 283 -7.19 -0.98 -8.83
C LEU A 283 -6.60 -1.49 -7.52
N ALA A 284 -6.70 -0.72 -6.45
CA ALA A 284 -6.24 -1.14 -5.13
C ALA A 284 -7.06 -2.33 -4.60
N ALA A 285 -8.39 -2.29 -4.73
CA ALA A 285 -9.27 -3.39 -4.36
C ALA A 285 -8.99 -4.65 -5.19
N LEU A 286 -8.78 -4.50 -6.50
CA LEU A 286 -8.43 -5.61 -7.39
C LEU A 286 -7.10 -6.26 -6.99
N GLU A 287 -6.11 -5.45 -6.58
CA GLU A 287 -4.82 -5.95 -6.06
C GLU A 287 -5.01 -6.71 -4.75
N GLY A 288 -5.88 -6.23 -3.85
CA GLY A 288 -6.29 -6.94 -2.65
C GLY A 288 -6.95 -8.29 -2.98
N LEU A 289 -7.91 -8.32 -3.91
CA LEU A 289 -8.56 -9.58 -4.35
C LEU A 289 -7.55 -10.55 -5.00
N ARG A 290 -6.59 -10.04 -5.77
CA ARG A 290 -5.49 -10.83 -6.32
C ARG A 290 -4.66 -11.50 -5.22
N PHE A 291 -4.39 -10.81 -4.11
CA PHE A 291 -3.74 -11.39 -2.94
C PHE A 291 -4.60 -12.53 -2.35
N PHE A 292 -5.90 -12.31 -2.16
CA PHE A 292 -6.79 -13.31 -1.59
C PHE A 292 -6.92 -14.56 -2.48
N VAL A 293 -6.91 -14.43 -3.80
CA VAL A 293 -6.86 -15.61 -4.70
C VAL A 293 -5.65 -16.49 -4.39
N LYS A 294 -4.50 -15.90 -4.07
CA LYS A 294 -3.27 -16.64 -3.74
C LYS A 294 -3.27 -17.19 -2.31
N LYS A 295 -3.95 -16.51 -1.39
CA LYS A 295 -3.88 -16.76 0.06
C LYS A 295 -5.00 -17.68 0.57
N MET A 296 -6.22 -17.49 0.11
CA MET A 296 -7.40 -18.19 0.62
C MET A 296 -7.42 -19.67 0.24
N PRO A 297 -8.05 -20.56 1.05
CA PRO A 297 -8.36 -21.93 0.63
C PRO A 297 -9.14 -21.97 -0.69
N ILE A 298 -9.00 -23.07 -1.45
CA ILE A 298 -9.66 -23.22 -2.77
C ILE A 298 -11.17 -23.10 -2.63
N ASP A 299 -11.75 -23.65 -1.59
CA ASP A 299 -13.20 -23.63 -1.32
C ASP A 299 -13.77 -22.22 -1.09
N CYS A 300 -12.90 -21.25 -0.79
CA CYS A 300 -13.26 -19.83 -0.63
C CYS A 300 -13.20 -19.05 -1.95
N LEU A 301 -12.61 -19.61 -3.02
CA LEU A 301 -12.45 -18.90 -4.30
C LEU A 301 -13.78 -18.49 -4.97
N PRO A 302 -14.90 -19.21 -4.84
CA PRO A 302 -16.19 -18.73 -5.34
C PRO A 302 -16.61 -17.38 -4.73
N ILE A 303 -16.30 -17.13 -3.44
CA ILE A 303 -16.59 -15.85 -2.78
C ILE A 303 -15.68 -14.75 -3.32
N VAL A 304 -14.39 -15.06 -3.53
CA VAL A 304 -13.46 -14.10 -4.17
C VAL A 304 -13.94 -13.76 -5.58
N ALA A 305 -14.42 -14.76 -6.34
CA ALA A 305 -14.97 -14.57 -7.68
C ALA A 305 -16.19 -13.64 -7.67
N LYS A 306 -17.09 -13.82 -6.69
CA LYS A 306 -18.23 -12.92 -6.49
C LYS A 306 -17.80 -11.48 -6.23
N LYS A 307 -16.80 -11.27 -5.36
CA LYS A 307 -16.25 -9.93 -5.05
C LYS A 307 -15.59 -9.29 -6.28
N VAL A 308 -14.87 -10.07 -7.11
CA VAL A 308 -14.33 -9.58 -8.40
C VAL A 308 -15.45 -9.19 -9.35
N ASN A 309 -16.49 -10.01 -9.49
CA ASN A 309 -17.63 -9.69 -10.34
C ASN A 309 -18.35 -8.42 -9.86
N PHE A 310 -18.54 -8.27 -8.55
CA PHE A 310 -19.10 -7.04 -7.96
C PHE A 310 -18.23 -5.83 -8.31
N LEU A 311 -16.91 -5.91 -8.13
CA LEU A 311 -15.97 -4.83 -8.43
C LEU A 311 -16.01 -4.44 -9.91
N MET A 312 -16.20 -5.40 -10.81
CA MET A 312 -16.22 -5.15 -12.26
C MET A 312 -17.55 -4.60 -12.77
N ASN A 313 -18.67 -4.98 -12.14
CA ASN A 313 -20.02 -4.60 -12.57
C ASN A 313 -20.53 -3.30 -11.97
N ASN A 314 -19.96 -2.83 -10.85
CA ASN A 314 -20.33 -1.55 -10.25
C ASN A 314 -19.78 -0.38 -11.08
N ASN A 315 -20.36 -0.19 -12.27
CA ASN A 315 -20.15 0.99 -13.11
C ASN A 315 -21.11 2.14 -12.74
N GLU A 316 -22.00 1.93 -11.78
CA GLU A 316 -23.03 2.90 -11.41
C GLU A 316 -22.63 3.70 -10.18
N SER A 317 -22.66 4.99 -10.40
CA SER A 317 -22.52 6.15 -9.52
C SER A 317 -23.16 5.99 -8.12
N ARG A 318 -22.43 6.38 -7.12
CA ARG A 318 -23.00 7.12 -5.99
C ARG A 318 -22.67 8.58 -6.12
#